data_4c464a3c7d7699bbc67213c7b362ba8f
#
_entry.id   4c464a3c7d7699bbc67213c7b362ba8f
#
_cell.length_a   1.000
_cell.length_b   1.000
_cell.length_c   1.000
_cell.angle_alpha   90.00
_cell.angle_beta   90.00
_cell.angle_gamma   90.00
#
_symmetry.space_group_name_H-M   'P 1'
#
loop_
_entity.id
_entity.type
_entity.pdbx_description
1 polymer ?
#
loop_
_entity_poly.entity_id
_entity_poly.type
_entity_poly.pdbx_seq_one_letter_code
_entity_poly.pdbx_strand_id
1 'polypeptide(L)'
;MELAREIKPALKCIMTGRPNILLITADQWRGDCLSATVHACVKTPNVDALAAEGTLFTRHYAGAAPCSPARATLYTGLYQMNHRVCRNGSPLDARFDNLAMAARRAGYDPTLFGYTDTAPDPRGMDANDPHLTTYEGLLPGFTARQLLPEHEKQWLSWLRERGHTEAFDRDIHIPIGADRGEISNAATAYSKNETQTAFLAGEFIRWLGEQDSPWFAHISFLRPHPPFSAPSPYNDLFGPEDGPQFARAENHETEQRSHPYLSFAMPRVGKGSFIYGATGKVTDWQASEFAAIRAIYYGMIAEVDAQLGRIWDALKDHGTWDNTLIIVTSDHAEMAGDHWTFGKGGFFDGSYHIPLVIRDPQAVTRGRVVDRFTSAADIFPTLCDRLNIEPENSLDGQSLLPFMEQGEAGNWRDAAFWEFDFRDVATREPEAHFGLESNECNLAVVRDERFKYVHFTALPPLLFDLQADPQELNNLASDPAYLSTRLSYAEKLLSMRARHLDQTLAFTELTEKGPVRRRP
;
A
#
# COMPACT_ATOMS: atom_id res chain seq x y z
N MET A 1 -4.85 -67.43 6.30
CA MET A 1 -4.00 -66.58 5.42
C MET A 1 -4.75 -65.25 5.30
N GLU A 2 -4.53 -64.41 6.26
CA GLU A 2 -5.13 -63.07 6.36
C GLU A 2 -4.17 -62.06 5.78
N LEU A 3 -4.64 -61.28 4.81
CA LEU A 3 -3.93 -60.15 4.24
C LEU A 3 -4.07 -58.98 5.21
N ALA A 4 -3.02 -58.69 5.97
CA ALA A 4 -2.88 -57.47 6.72
C ALA A 4 -2.72 -56.31 5.72
N ARG A 5 -3.76 -55.46 5.59
CA ARG A 5 -3.66 -54.14 4.98
C ARG A 5 -2.88 -53.25 5.94
N GLU A 6 -1.61 -53.00 5.65
CA GLU A 6 -0.84 -51.93 6.27
C GLU A 6 -1.44 -50.59 5.90
N ILE A 7 -2.05 -49.93 6.88
CA ILE A 7 -2.38 -48.51 6.85
C ILE A 7 -1.04 -47.79 7.00
N LYS A 8 -0.51 -47.24 5.91
CA LYS A 8 0.59 -46.29 5.98
C LYS A 8 0.13 -45.09 6.78
N PRO A 9 0.76 -44.73 7.90
CA PRO A 9 0.52 -43.46 8.54
C PRO A 9 0.99 -42.36 7.56
N ALA A 10 0.10 -41.42 7.26
CA ALA A 10 0.47 -40.21 6.58
C ALA A 10 1.57 -39.53 7.42
N LEU A 11 2.81 -39.72 7.04
CA LEU A 11 3.93 -38.96 7.55
C LEU A 11 3.63 -37.48 7.24
N LYS A 12 3.27 -36.73 8.28
CA LYS A 12 3.38 -35.28 8.28
C LYS A 12 4.84 -35.00 7.91
N CYS A 13 5.07 -34.68 6.65
CA CYS A 13 6.34 -34.18 6.20
C CYS A 13 6.54 -32.85 6.94
N ILE A 14 7.32 -32.87 8.00
CA ILE A 14 7.86 -31.64 8.61
C ILE A 14 8.73 -31.06 7.50
N MET A 15 8.19 -30.07 6.80
CA MET A 15 8.89 -29.39 5.73
C MET A 15 10.09 -28.64 6.32
N THR A 16 11.25 -29.28 6.25
CA THR A 16 12.56 -28.71 6.65
C THR A 16 13.14 -27.79 5.57
N GLY A 17 12.32 -27.33 4.62
CA GLY A 17 12.71 -26.48 3.50
C GLY A 17 12.31 -25.01 3.73
N ARG A 18 13.03 -24.11 3.08
CA ARG A 18 12.67 -22.68 2.99
C ARG A 18 11.28 -22.54 2.36
N PRO A 19 10.38 -21.67 2.86
CA PRO A 19 9.10 -21.42 2.21
C PRO A 19 9.29 -20.67 0.89
N ASN A 20 8.35 -20.80 -0.02
CA ASN A 20 8.19 -19.82 -1.09
C ASN A 20 7.61 -18.53 -0.48
N ILE A 21 7.87 -17.40 -1.10
CA ILE A 21 7.36 -16.10 -0.65
C ILE A 21 6.66 -15.41 -1.81
N LEU A 22 5.41 -15.03 -1.59
CA LEU A 22 4.62 -14.24 -2.52
C LEU A 22 4.15 -12.96 -1.82
N LEU A 23 4.79 -11.85 -2.16
CA LEU A 23 4.33 -10.52 -1.76
C LEU A 23 3.47 -9.95 -2.88
N ILE A 24 2.24 -9.56 -2.57
CA ILE A 24 1.34 -8.90 -3.50
C ILE A 24 0.99 -7.51 -2.94
N THR A 25 1.22 -6.49 -3.72
CA THR A 25 0.70 -5.14 -3.49
C THR A 25 -0.29 -4.79 -4.60
N ALA A 26 -1.46 -4.25 -4.22
CA ALA A 26 -2.41 -3.67 -5.16
C ALA A 26 -2.48 -2.17 -4.86
N ASP A 27 -2.00 -1.34 -5.81
CA ASP A 27 -1.84 0.09 -5.61
C ASP A 27 -3.18 0.78 -5.32
N GLN A 28 -3.21 1.56 -4.25
CA GLN A 28 -4.34 2.43 -3.91
C GLN A 28 -5.60 1.67 -3.43
N TRP A 29 -5.44 0.51 -2.75
CA TRP A 29 -6.55 -0.26 -2.19
C TRP A 29 -6.84 0.15 -0.74
N ARG A 30 -8.08 0.61 -0.48
CA ARG A 30 -8.55 0.96 0.88
C ARG A 30 -8.74 -0.28 1.75
N GLY A 31 -8.30 -0.22 2.99
CA GLY A 31 -8.40 -1.32 3.96
C GLY A 31 -9.82 -1.65 4.42
N ASP A 32 -10.75 -0.70 4.33
CA ASP A 32 -12.17 -0.94 4.61
C ASP A 32 -12.93 -1.54 3.42
N CYS A 33 -12.34 -1.56 2.22
CA CYS A 33 -12.96 -2.15 1.02
C CYS A 33 -12.66 -3.64 0.88
N LEU A 34 -12.94 -4.41 1.94
CA LEU A 34 -12.88 -5.87 2.01
C LEU A 34 -14.19 -6.43 2.56
N SER A 35 -14.69 -7.54 2.03
CA SER A 35 -15.84 -8.22 2.63
C SER A 35 -15.55 -8.76 4.02
N ALA A 36 -14.31 -9.18 4.30
CA ALA A 36 -13.86 -9.61 5.63
C ALA A 36 -13.89 -8.49 6.69
N THR A 37 -13.84 -7.20 6.29
CA THR A 37 -14.03 -6.02 7.16
C THR A 37 -15.48 -5.52 7.18
N VAL A 38 -16.42 -6.30 6.63
CA VAL A 38 -17.86 -6.01 6.59
C VAL A 38 -18.21 -4.76 5.76
N HIS A 39 -17.51 -4.53 4.64
CA HIS A 39 -17.88 -3.46 3.72
C HIS A 39 -19.31 -3.63 3.20
N ALA A 40 -20.05 -2.52 3.04
CA ALA A 40 -21.49 -2.53 2.71
C ALA A 40 -21.81 -3.30 1.43
N CYS A 41 -21.02 -3.11 0.36
CA CYS A 41 -21.29 -3.71 -0.95
C CYS A 41 -20.11 -4.51 -1.52
N VAL A 42 -18.85 -4.08 -1.35
CA VAL A 42 -17.68 -4.75 -1.93
C VAL A 42 -17.55 -6.18 -1.44
N LYS A 43 -17.35 -7.10 -2.37
CA LYS A 43 -17.11 -8.53 -2.11
C LYS A 43 -15.74 -8.93 -2.64
N THR A 44 -14.93 -9.53 -1.77
CA THR A 44 -13.57 -9.97 -2.05
C THR A 44 -13.39 -11.44 -1.62
N PRO A 45 -14.12 -12.39 -2.27
CA PRO A 45 -14.16 -13.77 -1.80
C PRO A 45 -12.81 -14.47 -1.81
N ASN A 46 -11.87 -14.07 -2.68
CA ASN A 46 -10.54 -14.66 -2.74
C ASN A 46 -9.61 -14.16 -1.64
N VAL A 47 -9.75 -12.88 -1.26
CA VAL A 47 -9.09 -12.34 -0.05
C VAL A 47 -9.69 -12.98 1.20
N ASP A 48 -11.01 -13.16 1.27
CA ASP A 48 -11.69 -13.82 2.39
C ASP A 48 -11.21 -15.26 2.55
N ALA A 49 -11.06 -16.01 1.44
CA ALA A 49 -10.52 -17.35 1.46
C ALA A 49 -9.07 -17.40 1.97
N LEU A 50 -8.23 -16.43 1.58
CA LEU A 50 -6.88 -16.30 2.10
C LEU A 50 -6.89 -15.97 3.61
N ALA A 51 -7.74 -15.04 4.05
CA ALA A 51 -7.90 -14.68 5.46
C ALA A 51 -8.37 -15.85 6.32
N ALA A 52 -9.26 -16.70 5.80
CA ALA A 52 -9.74 -17.92 6.48
C ALA A 52 -8.61 -18.94 6.72
N GLU A 53 -7.58 -18.95 5.88
CA GLU A 53 -6.38 -19.79 6.04
C GLU A 53 -5.19 -19.04 6.67
N GLY A 54 -5.30 -17.73 6.88
CA GLY A 54 -4.23 -16.86 7.35
C GLY A 54 -4.62 -16.00 8.56
N THR A 55 -4.07 -14.81 8.59
CA THR A 55 -4.34 -13.75 9.57
C THR A 55 -4.74 -12.47 8.85
N LEU A 56 -5.90 -11.92 9.19
CA LEU A 56 -6.37 -10.61 8.77
C LEU A 56 -5.99 -9.56 9.81
N PHE A 57 -5.36 -8.48 9.39
CA PHE A 57 -5.05 -7.31 10.23
C PHE A 57 -6.00 -6.17 9.88
N THR A 58 -6.93 -5.85 10.78
CA THR A 58 -8.02 -4.91 10.50
C THR A 58 -7.63 -3.44 10.65
N ARG A 59 -6.50 -3.14 11.30
CA ARG A 59 -5.97 -1.78 11.54
C ARG A 59 -4.55 -1.65 11.00
N HIS A 60 -4.37 -1.88 9.70
CA HIS A 60 -3.09 -1.77 9.04
C HIS A 60 -2.99 -0.45 8.27
N TYR A 61 -1.90 0.30 8.48
CA TYR A 61 -1.74 1.64 7.94
C TYR A 61 -0.46 1.76 7.11
N ALA A 62 -0.55 2.47 5.98
CA ALA A 62 0.63 2.99 5.29
C ALA A 62 1.36 4.00 6.18
N GLY A 63 2.67 3.93 6.22
CA GLY A 63 3.47 4.87 7.04
C GLY A 63 3.70 6.22 6.36
N ALA A 64 3.39 6.32 5.07
CA ALA A 64 3.55 7.52 4.25
C ALA A 64 2.66 7.46 3.00
N ALA A 65 2.58 8.57 2.27
CA ALA A 65 2.00 8.70 0.93
C ALA A 65 2.77 9.79 0.15
N PRO A 66 2.70 9.83 -1.18
CA PRO A 66 2.09 8.87 -2.12
C PRO A 66 2.91 7.59 -2.33
N CYS A 67 2.89 7.00 -3.54
CA CYS A 67 3.44 5.69 -3.85
C CYS A 67 4.91 5.50 -3.45
N SER A 68 5.85 6.34 -3.93
CA SER A 68 7.28 6.16 -3.61
C SER A 68 7.60 6.24 -2.10
N PRO A 69 7.10 7.22 -1.32
CA PRO A 69 7.24 7.23 0.14
C PRO A 69 6.63 6.01 0.85
N ALA A 70 5.42 5.62 0.44
CA ALA A 70 4.73 4.46 1.01
C ALA A 70 5.48 3.15 0.73
N ARG A 71 5.93 2.97 -0.51
CA ARG A 71 6.73 1.81 -0.92
C ARG A 71 8.11 1.80 -0.27
N ALA A 72 8.75 2.97 -0.08
CA ALA A 72 9.98 3.05 0.69
C ALA A 72 9.77 2.55 2.14
N THR A 73 8.65 2.96 2.80
CA THR A 73 8.28 2.44 4.12
C THR A 73 8.11 0.92 4.11
N LEU A 74 7.34 0.38 3.16
CA LEU A 74 7.08 -1.05 3.01
C LEU A 74 8.37 -1.86 2.82
N TYR A 75 9.25 -1.38 1.93
CA TYR A 75 10.42 -2.13 1.52
C TYR A 75 11.59 -2.05 2.49
N THR A 76 11.73 -0.92 3.20
CA THR A 76 12.84 -0.69 4.13
C THR A 76 12.49 -0.96 5.59
N GLY A 77 11.20 -1.04 5.95
CA GLY A 77 10.75 -1.13 7.33
C GLY A 77 11.01 0.15 8.15
N LEU A 78 11.21 1.28 7.47
CA LEU A 78 11.50 2.58 8.09
C LEU A 78 10.32 3.54 7.91
N TYR A 79 10.10 4.44 8.87
CA TYR A 79 9.19 5.58 8.69
C TYR A 79 9.82 6.67 7.82
N GLN A 80 8.98 7.51 7.24
CA GLN A 80 9.41 8.57 6.32
C GLN A 80 10.45 9.51 6.95
N MET A 81 10.39 9.78 8.25
CA MET A 81 11.38 10.59 8.95
C MET A 81 12.80 10.01 8.89
N ASN A 82 12.97 8.71 8.65
CA ASN A 82 14.26 8.04 8.53
C ASN A 82 14.65 7.80 7.08
N HIS A 83 13.79 7.23 6.23
CA HIS A 83 14.15 6.96 4.83
C HIS A 83 14.13 8.21 3.95
N ARG A 84 13.43 9.28 4.32
CA ARG A 84 13.37 10.61 3.68
C ARG A 84 12.96 10.64 2.19
N VAL A 85 12.36 9.58 1.68
CA VAL A 85 11.65 9.63 0.40
C VAL A 85 10.38 10.46 0.63
N CYS A 86 10.37 11.71 0.18
CA CYS A 86 9.33 12.69 0.55
C CYS A 86 8.16 12.71 -0.43
N ARG A 87 8.39 12.36 -1.70
CA ARG A 87 7.40 12.39 -2.79
C ARG A 87 7.81 11.42 -3.89
N ASN A 88 6.92 11.19 -4.85
CA ASN A 88 7.30 10.45 -6.06
C ASN A 88 8.48 11.15 -6.74
N GLY A 89 9.50 10.36 -7.10
CA GLY A 89 10.75 10.85 -7.65
C GLY A 89 11.82 11.26 -6.64
N SER A 90 11.53 11.24 -5.33
CA SER A 90 12.60 11.38 -4.33
C SER A 90 13.43 10.10 -4.28
N PRO A 91 14.77 10.16 -4.45
CA PRO A 91 15.61 8.96 -4.41
C PRO A 91 15.61 8.29 -3.03
N LEU A 92 15.64 6.97 -3.04
CA LEU A 92 15.91 6.17 -1.84
C LEU A 92 17.44 6.07 -1.65
N ASP A 93 17.93 6.48 -0.49
CA ASP A 93 19.35 6.41 -0.14
C ASP A 93 19.82 4.95 -0.15
N ALA A 94 20.88 4.66 -0.93
CA ALA A 94 21.46 3.33 -1.11
C ALA A 94 22.03 2.71 0.17
N ARG A 95 22.20 3.50 1.25
CA ARG A 95 22.64 2.98 2.57
C ARG A 95 21.59 2.10 3.26
N PHE A 96 20.32 2.23 2.88
CA PHE A 96 19.26 1.47 3.53
C PHE A 96 19.13 0.07 2.95
N ASP A 97 19.10 -0.91 3.85
CA ASP A 97 18.72 -2.28 3.52
C ASP A 97 17.24 -2.33 3.11
N ASN A 98 16.86 -3.38 2.39
CA ASN A 98 15.49 -3.59 1.98
C ASN A 98 15.16 -5.09 1.88
N LEU A 99 13.87 -5.40 1.80
CA LEU A 99 13.38 -6.77 1.80
C LEU A 99 13.94 -7.64 0.65
N ALA A 100 14.22 -7.05 -0.53
CA ALA A 100 14.78 -7.80 -1.66
C ALA A 100 16.27 -8.12 -1.45
N MET A 101 17.06 -7.16 -0.96
CA MET A 101 18.47 -7.38 -0.60
C MET A 101 18.59 -8.42 0.53
N ALA A 102 17.74 -8.32 1.54
CA ALA A 102 17.69 -9.29 2.63
C ALA A 102 17.34 -10.70 2.12
N ALA A 103 16.34 -10.82 1.24
CA ALA A 103 15.98 -12.10 0.63
C ALA A 103 17.13 -12.70 -0.20
N ARG A 104 17.95 -11.88 -0.90
CA ARG A 104 19.16 -12.35 -1.57
C ARG A 104 20.17 -12.93 -0.58
N ARG A 105 20.37 -12.28 0.58
CA ARG A 105 21.22 -12.84 1.65
C ARG A 105 20.70 -14.17 2.17
N ALA A 106 19.38 -14.39 2.16
CA ALA A 106 18.77 -15.69 2.46
C ALA A 106 18.89 -16.71 1.32
N GLY A 107 19.44 -16.33 0.17
CA GLY A 107 19.66 -17.21 -0.96
C GLY A 107 18.45 -17.36 -1.87
N TYR A 108 17.52 -16.38 -1.89
CA TYR A 108 16.50 -16.25 -2.93
C TYR A 108 17.00 -15.38 -4.09
N ASP A 109 16.34 -15.49 -5.23
CA ASP A 109 16.40 -14.50 -6.32
C ASP A 109 15.03 -13.80 -6.39
N PRO A 110 14.84 -12.67 -5.69
CA PRO A 110 13.56 -12.01 -5.64
C PRO A 110 13.16 -11.50 -7.02
N THR A 111 12.03 -12.00 -7.52
CA THR A 111 11.54 -11.76 -8.88
C THR A 111 10.35 -10.81 -8.85
N LEU A 112 10.40 -9.73 -9.65
CA LEU A 112 9.36 -8.71 -9.73
C LEU A 112 8.47 -8.87 -10.96
N PHE A 113 7.16 -8.73 -10.74
CA PHE A 113 6.10 -8.56 -11.73
C PHE A 113 5.36 -7.26 -11.42
N GLY A 114 5.50 -6.24 -12.26
CA GLY A 114 4.94 -4.91 -12.04
C GLY A 114 6.01 -3.84 -11.86
N TYR A 115 5.97 -3.10 -10.77
CA TYR A 115 6.84 -1.95 -10.53
C TYR A 115 7.09 -1.73 -9.03
N THR A 116 8.08 -0.90 -8.68
CA THR A 116 8.42 -0.60 -7.28
C THR A 116 8.43 0.88 -6.93
N ASP A 117 8.27 1.78 -7.91
CA ASP A 117 8.32 3.25 -7.70
C ASP A 117 9.51 3.72 -6.87
N THR A 118 10.67 3.12 -7.11
CA THR A 118 11.88 3.45 -6.39
C THR A 118 12.81 4.23 -7.30
N ALA A 119 12.95 5.54 -7.07
CA ALA A 119 14.00 6.32 -7.70
C ALA A 119 15.35 5.92 -7.07
N PRO A 120 16.36 5.55 -7.88
CA PRO A 120 17.66 5.13 -7.37
C PRO A 120 18.44 6.29 -6.77
N ASP A 121 19.35 5.97 -5.85
CA ASP A 121 20.30 6.95 -5.32
C ASP A 121 21.26 7.38 -6.45
N PRO A 122 21.27 8.66 -6.87
CA PRO A 122 22.10 9.11 -7.97
C PRO A 122 23.59 9.19 -7.63
N ARG A 123 23.94 9.12 -6.34
CA ARG A 123 25.33 9.24 -5.89
C ARG A 123 26.13 7.99 -6.32
N GLY A 124 27.20 8.21 -7.07
CA GLY A 124 28.04 7.11 -7.58
C GLY A 124 27.52 6.43 -8.84
N MET A 125 26.40 6.86 -9.42
CA MET A 125 25.93 6.42 -10.74
C MET A 125 26.54 7.28 -11.85
N ASP A 126 26.64 6.72 -13.08
CA ASP A 126 26.97 7.50 -14.26
C ASP A 126 25.85 8.50 -14.57
N ALA A 127 26.20 9.75 -14.86
CA ALA A 127 25.21 10.81 -15.14
C ALA A 127 24.29 10.50 -16.33
N ASN A 128 24.70 9.59 -17.23
CA ASN A 128 23.93 9.15 -18.38
C ASN A 128 23.20 7.81 -18.13
N ASP A 129 23.19 7.30 -16.90
CA ASP A 129 22.48 6.06 -16.57
C ASP A 129 20.97 6.26 -16.84
N PRO A 130 20.34 5.41 -17.70
CA PRO A 130 18.94 5.56 -18.04
C PRO A 130 17.99 5.42 -16.84
N HIS A 131 18.40 4.76 -15.75
CA HIS A 131 17.60 4.66 -14.53
C HIS A 131 17.44 6.02 -13.81
N LEU A 132 18.27 7.01 -14.10
CA LEU A 132 18.15 8.37 -13.58
C LEU A 132 17.09 9.23 -14.31
N THR A 133 16.46 8.69 -15.35
CA THR A 133 15.45 9.41 -16.15
C THR A 133 14.00 9.02 -15.80
N THR A 134 13.79 8.13 -14.83
CA THR A 134 12.48 7.70 -14.36
C THR A 134 12.43 7.64 -12.84
N TYR A 135 11.26 7.98 -12.28
CA TYR A 135 11.02 7.75 -10.85
C TYR A 135 10.46 6.34 -10.56
N GLU A 136 9.95 5.67 -11.57
CA GLU A 136 9.43 4.31 -11.51
C GLU A 136 10.55 3.27 -11.67
N GLY A 137 11.65 3.49 -10.96
CA GLY A 137 12.80 2.59 -10.98
C GLY A 137 12.57 1.28 -10.24
N LEU A 138 13.50 0.36 -10.43
CA LEU A 138 13.51 -0.94 -9.78
C LEU A 138 14.22 -0.85 -8.43
N LEU A 139 13.56 -1.33 -7.35
CA LEU A 139 14.20 -1.46 -6.04
C LEU A 139 15.43 -2.37 -6.14
N PRO A 140 16.59 -1.94 -5.65
CA PRO A 140 17.79 -2.78 -5.62
C PRO A 140 17.52 -4.12 -4.93
N GLY A 141 18.00 -5.21 -5.55
CA GLY A 141 17.80 -6.57 -5.06
C GLY A 141 16.75 -7.37 -5.84
N PHE A 142 15.80 -6.74 -6.50
CA PHE A 142 14.87 -7.46 -7.38
C PHE A 142 15.47 -7.76 -8.76
N THR A 143 15.10 -8.91 -9.31
CA THR A 143 15.23 -9.24 -10.74
C THR A 143 13.87 -9.00 -11.40
N ALA A 144 13.81 -8.09 -12.37
CA ALA A 144 12.56 -7.82 -13.08
C ALA A 144 12.26 -8.93 -14.09
N ARG A 145 11.15 -9.65 -13.91
CA ARG A 145 10.64 -10.61 -14.92
C ARG A 145 9.69 -9.92 -15.89
N GLN A 146 8.77 -9.11 -15.36
CA GLN A 146 7.83 -8.33 -16.15
C GLN A 146 7.65 -6.94 -15.51
N LEU A 147 8.21 -5.91 -16.12
CA LEU A 147 7.94 -4.54 -15.69
C LEU A 147 6.61 -4.04 -16.27
N LEU A 148 5.87 -3.30 -15.44
CA LEU A 148 4.66 -2.60 -15.85
C LEU A 148 4.53 -1.29 -15.06
N PRO A 149 5.28 -0.24 -15.45
CA PRO A 149 5.12 1.10 -14.89
C PRO A 149 3.84 1.77 -15.40
N GLU A 150 3.49 2.94 -14.85
CA GLU A 150 2.24 3.67 -15.16
C GLU A 150 2.03 4.01 -16.64
N HIS A 151 3.10 4.09 -17.45
CA HIS A 151 2.95 4.31 -18.90
C HIS A 151 2.49 3.07 -19.67
N GLU A 152 2.40 1.88 -19.05
CA GLU A 152 1.72 0.67 -19.51
C GLU A 152 2.18 0.08 -20.86
N LYS A 153 3.31 0.52 -21.40
CA LYS A 153 3.76 0.16 -22.77
C LYS A 153 3.81 -1.34 -23.02
N GLN A 154 4.23 -2.13 -22.03
CA GLN A 154 4.34 -3.58 -22.15
C GLN A 154 2.96 -4.22 -22.30
N TRP A 155 1.99 -3.79 -21.47
CA TRP A 155 0.62 -4.25 -21.56
C TRP A 155 -0.08 -3.80 -22.85
N LEU A 156 0.12 -2.56 -23.28
CA LEU A 156 -0.40 -2.07 -24.55
C LEU A 156 0.16 -2.87 -25.74
N SER A 157 1.44 -3.26 -25.71
CA SER A 157 2.01 -4.15 -26.72
C SER A 157 1.35 -5.52 -26.72
N TRP A 158 1.16 -6.09 -25.53
CA TRP A 158 0.51 -7.39 -25.32
C TRP A 158 -0.97 -7.38 -25.78
N LEU A 159 -1.69 -6.26 -25.61
CA LEU A 159 -3.05 -6.08 -26.15
C LEU A 159 -3.06 -6.07 -27.70
N ARG A 160 -2.12 -5.36 -28.32
CA ARG A 160 -2.02 -5.34 -29.80
C ARG A 160 -1.81 -6.74 -30.38
N GLU A 161 -0.98 -7.56 -29.75
CA GLU A 161 -0.77 -8.97 -30.14
C GLU A 161 -2.07 -9.81 -30.07
N ARG A 162 -3.07 -9.35 -29.28
CA ARG A 162 -4.39 -9.99 -29.11
C ARG A 162 -5.49 -9.37 -29.96
N GLY A 163 -5.14 -8.47 -30.86
CA GLY A 163 -6.07 -7.89 -31.83
C GLY A 163 -6.61 -6.50 -31.46
N HIS A 164 -6.19 -5.92 -30.34
CA HIS A 164 -6.50 -4.53 -29.99
C HIS A 164 -5.58 -3.57 -30.76
N THR A 165 -5.76 -3.45 -32.06
CA THR A 165 -4.85 -2.69 -32.95
C THR A 165 -4.77 -1.20 -32.62
N GLU A 166 -5.75 -0.66 -31.91
CA GLU A 166 -5.83 0.74 -31.45
C GLU A 166 -5.13 1.00 -30.10
N ALA A 167 -4.57 -0.05 -29.45
CA ALA A 167 -3.94 0.07 -28.13
C ALA A 167 -2.52 0.65 -28.21
N PHE A 168 -2.38 1.90 -28.65
CA PHE A 168 -1.09 2.61 -28.72
C PHE A 168 -0.80 3.48 -27.51
N ASP A 169 -1.85 3.94 -26.81
CA ASP A 169 -1.77 4.79 -25.64
C ASP A 169 -2.91 4.50 -24.66
N ARG A 170 -3.05 5.36 -23.65
CA ARG A 170 -4.05 5.21 -22.58
C ARG A 170 -5.49 5.49 -23.02
N ASP A 171 -5.75 5.85 -24.28
CA ASP A 171 -7.13 5.99 -24.80
C ASP A 171 -7.89 4.65 -24.73
N ILE A 172 -7.18 3.52 -24.65
CA ILE A 172 -7.78 2.19 -24.43
C ILE A 172 -8.59 2.10 -23.12
N HIS A 173 -8.36 3.01 -22.17
CA HIS A 173 -9.12 3.11 -20.92
C HIS A 173 -10.43 3.89 -21.05
N ILE A 174 -10.67 4.55 -22.17
CA ILE A 174 -11.96 5.22 -22.42
C ILE A 174 -13.03 4.15 -22.59
N PRO A 175 -14.11 4.18 -21.78
CA PRO A 175 -15.18 3.20 -21.90
C PRO A 175 -15.86 3.26 -23.27
N ILE A 176 -16.38 2.13 -23.76
CA ILE A 176 -17.02 2.02 -25.08
C ILE A 176 -18.20 3.00 -25.16
N GLY A 177 -18.16 3.88 -26.15
CA GLY A 177 -19.22 4.86 -26.42
C GLY A 177 -19.18 6.12 -25.55
N ALA A 178 -18.19 6.22 -24.64
CA ALA A 178 -17.97 7.43 -23.86
C ALA A 178 -17.03 8.40 -24.59
N ASP A 179 -17.20 9.69 -24.35
CA ASP A 179 -16.26 10.71 -24.78
C ASP A 179 -15.01 10.74 -23.88
N ARG A 180 -13.91 11.25 -24.42
CA ARG A 180 -12.66 11.42 -23.65
C ARG A 180 -12.89 12.39 -22.49
N GLY A 181 -12.65 11.90 -21.24
CA GLY A 181 -12.87 12.66 -20.02
C GLY A 181 -14.28 12.57 -19.43
N GLU A 182 -15.14 11.78 -20.04
CA GLU A 182 -16.49 11.49 -19.53
C GLU A 182 -16.42 10.43 -18.42
N ILE A 183 -17.23 10.60 -17.37
CA ILE A 183 -17.48 9.59 -16.35
C ILE A 183 -18.51 8.61 -16.88
N SER A 184 -18.11 7.37 -17.08
CA SER A 184 -18.97 6.34 -17.63
C SER A 184 -18.71 4.98 -16.97
N ASN A 185 -19.78 4.27 -16.64
CA ASN A 185 -19.75 2.88 -16.22
C ASN A 185 -19.85 1.88 -17.39
N ALA A 186 -19.76 2.33 -18.63
CA ALA A 186 -19.64 1.42 -19.77
C ALA A 186 -18.34 0.61 -19.69
N ALA A 187 -18.34 -0.60 -20.26
CA ALA A 187 -17.17 -1.46 -20.25
C ALA A 187 -16.02 -0.88 -21.09
N THR A 188 -14.79 -1.18 -20.71
CA THR A 188 -13.63 -0.95 -21.57
C THR A 188 -13.62 -1.86 -22.80
N ALA A 189 -12.82 -1.52 -23.81
CA ALA A 189 -12.69 -2.33 -25.02
C ALA A 189 -11.97 -3.68 -24.78
N TYR A 190 -11.09 -3.75 -23.78
CA TYR A 190 -10.45 -4.98 -23.36
C TYR A 190 -11.33 -5.77 -22.37
N SER A 191 -11.22 -7.09 -22.40
CA SER A 191 -11.98 -8.00 -21.54
C SER A 191 -11.38 -8.13 -20.14
N LYS A 192 -12.13 -8.77 -19.22
CA LYS A 192 -11.65 -9.12 -17.86
C LYS A 192 -10.38 -9.98 -17.83
N ASN A 193 -10.09 -10.70 -18.91
CA ASN A 193 -8.88 -11.53 -19.03
C ASN A 193 -7.72 -10.76 -19.66
N GLU A 194 -7.93 -9.51 -19.99
CA GLU A 194 -6.97 -8.65 -20.68
C GLU A 194 -6.64 -7.38 -19.91
N THR A 195 -7.04 -7.29 -18.64
CA THR A 195 -6.64 -6.20 -17.75
C THR A 195 -5.14 -6.24 -17.47
N GLN A 196 -4.60 -5.14 -16.98
CA GLN A 196 -3.21 -5.07 -16.48
C GLN A 196 -2.96 -6.10 -15.38
N THR A 197 -3.93 -6.27 -14.47
CA THR A 197 -3.90 -7.26 -13.38
C THR A 197 -3.87 -8.67 -13.94
N ALA A 198 -4.72 -8.98 -14.94
CA ALA A 198 -4.76 -10.27 -15.61
C ALA A 198 -3.46 -10.57 -16.37
N PHE A 199 -2.85 -9.55 -16.98
CA PHE A 199 -1.55 -9.65 -17.64
C PHE A 199 -0.45 -10.06 -16.65
N LEU A 200 -0.29 -9.33 -15.54
CA LEU A 200 0.74 -9.63 -14.54
C LEU A 200 0.49 -10.97 -13.85
N ALA A 201 -0.77 -11.30 -13.53
CA ALA A 201 -1.13 -12.61 -12.98
C ALA A 201 -0.76 -13.73 -13.95
N GLY A 202 -1.02 -13.55 -15.26
CA GLY A 202 -0.64 -14.51 -16.30
C GLY A 202 0.86 -14.69 -16.45
N GLU A 203 1.63 -13.60 -16.35
CA GLU A 203 3.12 -13.65 -16.38
C GLU A 203 3.67 -14.39 -15.16
N PHE A 204 3.14 -14.12 -13.97
CA PHE A 204 3.50 -14.85 -12.75
C PHE A 204 3.17 -16.34 -12.87
N ILE A 205 1.96 -16.70 -13.31
CA ILE A 205 1.54 -18.10 -13.44
C ILE A 205 2.44 -18.87 -14.43
N ARG A 206 2.83 -18.24 -15.53
CA ARG A 206 3.77 -18.83 -16.48
C ARG A 206 5.13 -19.07 -15.85
N TRP A 207 5.66 -18.05 -15.16
CA TRP A 207 6.94 -18.13 -14.47
C TRP A 207 6.91 -19.16 -13.32
N LEU A 208 5.80 -19.27 -12.59
CA LEU A 208 5.63 -20.26 -11.53
C LEU A 208 5.83 -21.68 -12.06
N GLY A 209 5.32 -21.99 -13.25
CA GLY A 209 5.49 -23.29 -13.90
C GLY A 209 6.94 -23.63 -14.28
N GLU A 210 7.86 -22.68 -14.20
CA GLU A 210 9.29 -22.84 -14.44
C GLU A 210 10.10 -23.07 -13.14
N GLN A 211 9.44 -23.07 -11.95
CA GLN A 211 10.12 -23.06 -10.65
C GLN A 211 10.17 -24.45 -10.01
N ASP A 212 11.38 -24.93 -9.73
CA ASP A 212 11.62 -26.23 -9.06
C ASP A 212 12.24 -26.07 -7.66
N SER A 213 12.58 -24.84 -7.23
CA SER A 213 13.22 -24.52 -5.94
C SER A 213 12.45 -23.43 -5.21
N PRO A 214 12.68 -23.24 -3.90
CA PRO A 214 12.04 -22.14 -3.18
C PRO A 214 12.32 -20.80 -3.84
N TRP A 215 11.28 -20.03 -4.06
CA TRP A 215 11.29 -18.76 -4.78
C TRP A 215 10.73 -17.62 -3.94
N PHE A 216 11.11 -16.39 -4.30
CA PHE A 216 10.47 -15.17 -3.83
C PHE A 216 9.94 -14.38 -5.04
N ALA A 217 8.64 -14.13 -5.08
CA ALA A 217 8.02 -13.28 -6.08
C ALA A 217 7.33 -12.07 -5.42
N HIS A 218 7.46 -10.92 -6.05
CA HIS A 218 6.66 -9.74 -5.74
C HIS A 218 5.80 -9.41 -6.96
N ILE A 219 4.47 -9.46 -6.78
CA ILE A 219 3.52 -8.98 -7.77
C ILE A 219 3.01 -7.62 -7.30
N SER A 220 3.31 -6.59 -8.07
CA SER A 220 2.86 -5.22 -7.80
C SER A 220 1.84 -4.83 -8.86
N PHE A 221 0.56 -5.01 -8.52
CA PHE A 221 -0.55 -4.61 -9.37
C PHE A 221 -0.73 -3.10 -9.38
N LEU A 222 -0.97 -2.53 -10.56
CA LEU A 222 -1.31 -1.12 -10.68
C LEU A 222 -2.76 -0.87 -10.23
N ARG A 223 -3.69 -1.81 -10.44
CA ARG A 223 -5.08 -1.68 -10.01
C ARG A 223 -5.24 -1.94 -8.50
N PRO A 224 -6.21 -1.23 -7.85
CA PRO A 224 -7.26 -0.33 -8.36
C PRO A 224 -6.86 1.15 -8.57
N HIS A 225 -5.58 1.50 -8.73
CA HIS A 225 -5.11 2.84 -9.10
C HIS A 225 -5.79 3.36 -10.39
N PRO A 226 -6.09 4.67 -10.50
CA PRO A 226 -6.67 5.26 -11.72
C PRO A 226 -5.83 5.01 -13.01
N PRO A 227 -6.43 5.17 -14.19
CA PRO A 227 -7.74 5.74 -14.46
C PRO A 227 -8.88 4.80 -14.06
N PHE A 228 -9.96 5.38 -13.51
CA PHE A 228 -11.12 4.61 -13.07
C PHE A 228 -11.96 4.18 -14.28
N SER A 229 -11.72 2.97 -14.72
CA SER A 229 -12.46 2.28 -15.78
C SER A 229 -12.28 0.78 -15.60
N ALA A 230 -13.27 -0.01 -15.92
CA ALA A 230 -13.25 -1.46 -15.75
C ALA A 230 -13.92 -2.19 -16.93
N PRO A 231 -13.49 -3.42 -17.25
CA PRO A 231 -14.15 -4.25 -18.21
C PRO A 231 -15.41 -4.92 -17.62
N SER A 232 -16.29 -5.40 -18.50
CA SER A 232 -17.40 -6.25 -18.07
C SER A 232 -16.88 -7.57 -17.43
N PRO A 233 -17.50 -8.03 -16.31
CA PRO A 233 -18.70 -7.51 -15.65
C PRO A 233 -18.42 -6.51 -14.53
N TYR A 234 -17.19 -6.07 -14.32
CA TYR A 234 -16.78 -5.23 -13.20
C TYR A 234 -17.19 -3.77 -13.34
N ASN A 235 -17.43 -3.30 -14.57
CA ASN A 235 -17.78 -1.92 -14.90
C ASN A 235 -19.12 -1.46 -14.30
N ASP A 236 -20.08 -2.37 -14.17
CA ASP A 236 -21.45 -2.12 -13.71
C ASP A 236 -21.86 -3.03 -12.53
N LEU A 237 -20.88 -3.62 -11.84
CA LEU A 237 -21.12 -4.52 -10.71
C LEU A 237 -21.74 -3.79 -9.51
N PHE A 238 -21.47 -2.49 -9.38
CA PHE A 238 -21.96 -1.62 -8.32
C PHE A 238 -22.62 -0.37 -8.90
N GLY A 239 -23.76 0.04 -8.29
CA GLY A 239 -24.41 1.31 -8.56
C GLY A 239 -23.87 2.45 -7.70
N PRO A 240 -24.12 3.71 -8.09
CA PRO A 240 -23.72 4.88 -7.29
C PRO A 240 -24.32 4.89 -5.87
N GLU A 241 -25.45 4.21 -5.66
CA GLU A 241 -26.18 4.11 -4.39
C GLU A 241 -25.71 3.00 -3.46
N ASP A 242 -24.89 2.05 -3.94
CA ASP A 242 -24.53 0.84 -3.19
C ASP A 242 -23.49 1.12 -2.09
N GLY A 243 -22.69 2.16 -2.25
CA GLY A 243 -21.61 2.49 -1.31
C GLY A 243 -22.13 3.13 -0.01
N PRO A 244 -21.31 3.13 1.07
CA PRO A 244 -21.64 3.83 2.29
C PRO A 244 -21.74 5.35 2.05
N GLN A 245 -22.36 6.06 2.98
CA GLN A 245 -22.37 7.53 2.93
C GLN A 245 -20.93 8.06 2.96
N PHE A 246 -20.70 9.14 2.24
CA PHE A 246 -19.40 9.81 2.24
C PHE A 246 -19.11 10.45 3.60
N ALA A 247 -17.90 10.27 4.08
CA ALA A 247 -17.35 11.03 5.18
C ALA A 247 -16.92 12.41 4.66
N ARG A 248 -17.78 13.43 4.74
CA ARG A 248 -17.49 14.77 4.24
C ARG A 248 -18.45 15.83 4.78
N ALA A 249 -18.02 17.09 4.79
CA ALA A 249 -18.86 18.24 5.10
C ALA A 249 -19.99 18.41 4.05
N GLU A 250 -20.96 19.30 4.34
CA GLU A 250 -22.11 19.57 3.46
C GLU A 250 -21.67 19.94 2.02
N ASN A 251 -20.58 20.68 1.90
CA ASN A 251 -19.99 21.06 0.61
C ASN A 251 -18.47 21.21 0.72
N HIS A 252 -17.80 21.20 -0.44
CA HIS A 252 -16.33 21.25 -0.49
C HIS A 252 -15.76 22.59 0.01
N GLU A 253 -16.48 23.70 -0.11
CA GLU A 253 -16.02 25.00 0.39
C GLU A 253 -15.97 25.03 1.91
N THR A 254 -16.91 24.36 2.60
CA THR A 254 -16.88 24.19 4.05
C THR A 254 -15.69 23.35 4.48
N GLU A 255 -15.42 22.25 3.78
CA GLU A 255 -14.26 21.39 4.00
C GLU A 255 -12.94 22.16 3.81
N GLN A 256 -12.80 22.88 2.70
CA GLN A 256 -11.61 23.69 2.39
C GLN A 256 -11.31 24.73 3.48
N ARG A 257 -12.35 25.40 4.01
CA ARG A 257 -12.19 26.42 5.06
C ARG A 257 -11.81 25.83 6.42
N SER A 258 -11.94 24.54 6.63
CA SER A 258 -11.63 23.92 7.92
C SER A 258 -10.16 23.95 8.30
N HIS A 259 -9.25 24.00 7.28
CA HIS A 259 -7.80 24.07 7.52
C HIS A 259 -7.05 24.71 6.33
N PRO A 260 -5.99 25.53 6.58
CA PRO A 260 -5.20 26.15 5.50
C PRO A 260 -4.65 25.14 4.48
N TYR A 261 -4.18 23.97 4.94
CA TYR A 261 -3.71 22.90 4.05
C TYR A 261 -4.82 22.45 3.08
N LEU A 262 -6.06 22.26 3.54
CA LEU A 262 -7.17 21.84 2.69
C LEU A 262 -7.57 22.93 1.70
N SER A 263 -7.55 24.20 2.13
CA SER A 263 -7.73 25.36 1.23
C SER A 263 -6.72 25.39 0.09
N PHE A 264 -5.52 24.93 0.33
CA PHE A 264 -4.46 24.84 -0.68
C PHE A 264 -4.60 23.57 -1.54
N ALA A 265 -4.72 22.41 -0.92
CA ALA A 265 -4.60 21.10 -1.60
C ALA A 265 -5.83 20.76 -2.46
N MET A 266 -7.04 20.88 -1.92
CA MET A 266 -8.26 20.42 -2.58
C MET A 266 -8.51 21.09 -3.95
N PRO A 267 -8.37 22.43 -4.13
CA PRO A 267 -8.58 23.08 -5.43
C PRO A 267 -7.51 22.72 -6.49
N ARG A 268 -6.48 21.97 -6.12
CA ARG A 268 -5.38 21.58 -7.02
C ARG A 268 -5.53 20.20 -7.60
N VAL A 269 -6.39 19.37 -7.01
CA VAL A 269 -6.62 18.01 -7.49
C VAL A 269 -7.33 18.04 -8.83
N GLY A 270 -6.66 17.54 -9.87
CA GLY A 270 -7.17 17.51 -11.24
C GLY A 270 -8.04 16.29 -11.53
N LYS A 271 -9.15 16.47 -12.26
CA LYS A 271 -10.03 15.38 -12.72
C LYS A 271 -9.29 14.35 -13.55
N GLY A 272 -8.34 14.80 -14.38
CA GLY A 272 -7.55 13.96 -15.28
C GLY A 272 -6.66 12.94 -14.59
N SER A 273 -6.40 13.09 -13.28
CA SER A 273 -5.70 12.08 -12.48
C SER A 273 -6.55 10.83 -12.22
N PHE A 274 -7.87 10.90 -12.40
CA PHE A 274 -8.81 9.82 -12.07
C PHE A 274 -9.60 9.33 -13.29
N ILE A 275 -10.06 10.25 -14.12
CA ILE A 275 -10.78 9.95 -15.37
C ILE A 275 -9.90 10.39 -16.53
N TYR A 276 -9.48 9.44 -17.34
CA TYR A 276 -8.53 9.70 -18.42
C TYR A 276 -9.06 10.73 -19.41
N GLY A 277 -8.28 11.78 -19.60
CA GLY A 277 -8.63 12.89 -20.49
C GLY A 277 -9.57 13.95 -19.92
N ALA A 278 -10.07 13.78 -18.68
CA ALA A 278 -10.90 14.80 -18.04
C ALA A 278 -10.10 16.08 -17.72
N THR A 279 -10.77 17.22 -17.81
CA THR A 279 -10.20 18.54 -17.51
C THR A 279 -10.93 19.19 -16.35
N GLY A 280 -10.29 20.18 -15.71
CA GLY A 280 -10.84 20.86 -14.53
C GLY A 280 -10.44 20.22 -13.22
N LYS A 281 -11.10 20.59 -12.13
CA LYS A 281 -10.77 20.20 -10.76
C LYS A 281 -11.80 19.22 -10.21
N VAL A 282 -11.36 18.34 -9.30
CA VAL A 282 -12.24 17.39 -8.60
C VAL A 282 -13.38 18.12 -7.89
N THR A 283 -13.09 19.30 -7.32
CA THR A 283 -14.11 20.16 -6.68
C THR A 283 -15.20 20.67 -7.63
N ASP A 284 -15.02 20.57 -8.95
CA ASP A 284 -16.05 20.91 -9.94
C ASP A 284 -17.05 19.77 -10.17
N TRP A 285 -16.81 18.57 -9.61
CA TRP A 285 -17.73 17.43 -9.71
C TRP A 285 -18.95 17.60 -8.82
N GLN A 286 -20.10 17.12 -9.32
CA GLN A 286 -21.33 17.02 -8.55
C GLN A 286 -21.29 15.79 -7.62
N ALA A 287 -22.12 15.81 -6.59
CA ALA A 287 -22.19 14.71 -5.61
C ALA A 287 -22.47 13.34 -6.27
N SER A 288 -23.28 13.31 -7.33
CA SER A 288 -23.59 12.10 -8.12
C SER A 288 -22.38 11.57 -8.90
N GLU A 289 -21.48 12.46 -9.37
CA GLU A 289 -20.27 12.07 -10.08
C GLU A 289 -19.27 11.38 -9.14
N PHE A 290 -19.13 11.88 -7.89
CA PHE A 290 -18.34 11.21 -6.86
C PHE A 290 -18.85 9.78 -6.62
N ALA A 291 -20.15 9.58 -6.52
CA ALA A 291 -20.75 8.28 -6.29
C ALA A 291 -20.54 7.32 -7.48
N ALA A 292 -20.69 7.82 -8.71
CA ALA A 292 -20.45 7.04 -9.92
C ALA A 292 -18.99 6.57 -10.03
N ILE A 293 -18.02 7.46 -9.77
CA ILE A 293 -16.60 7.12 -9.80
C ILE A 293 -16.27 6.10 -8.72
N ARG A 294 -16.81 6.25 -7.49
CA ARG A 294 -16.59 5.29 -6.39
C ARG A 294 -17.14 3.89 -6.73
N ALA A 295 -18.26 3.80 -7.41
CA ALA A 295 -18.81 2.53 -7.87
C ALA A 295 -17.87 1.81 -8.86
N ILE A 296 -17.24 2.55 -9.79
CA ILE A 296 -16.23 2.01 -10.72
C ILE A 296 -15.00 1.51 -9.94
N TYR A 297 -14.52 2.29 -8.96
CA TYR A 297 -13.42 1.90 -8.10
C TYR A 297 -13.68 0.56 -7.37
N TYR A 298 -14.90 0.36 -6.85
CA TYR A 298 -15.29 -0.91 -6.24
C TYR A 298 -15.29 -2.07 -7.24
N GLY A 299 -15.70 -1.83 -8.48
CA GLY A 299 -15.60 -2.81 -9.56
C GLY A 299 -14.15 -3.20 -9.87
N MET A 300 -13.23 -2.24 -9.84
CA MET A 300 -11.80 -2.51 -10.03
C MET A 300 -11.22 -3.35 -8.88
N ILE A 301 -11.66 -3.14 -7.64
CA ILE A 301 -11.29 -3.99 -6.50
C ILE A 301 -11.77 -5.44 -6.72
N ALA A 302 -13.01 -5.63 -7.17
CA ALA A 302 -13.53 -6.95 -7.47
C ALA A 302 -12.76 -7.65 -8.61
N GLU A 303 -12.26 -6.88 -9.58
CA GLU A 303 -11.38 -7.37 -10.64
C GLU A 303 -10.06 -7.87 -10.08
N VAL A 304 -9.39 -7.08 -9.21
CA VAL A 304 -8.15 -7.48 -8.54
C VAL A 304 -8.36 -8.76 -7.73
N ASP A 305 -9.43 -8.84 -6.94
CA ASP A 305 -9.76 -10.04 -6.15
C ASP A 305 -9.93 -11.28 -7.03
N ALA A 306 -10.57 -11.15 -8.19
CA ALA A 306 -10.73 -12.26 -9.14
C ALA A 306 -9.38 -12.75 -9.69
N GLN A 307 -8.40 -11.87 -9.93
CA GLN A 307 -7.06 -12.27 -10.36
C GLN A 307 -6.27 -12.93 -9.22
N LEU A 308 -6.48 -12.53 -7.97
CA LEU A 308 -5.93 -13.24 -6.82
C LEU A 308 -6.42 -14.70 -6.79
N GLY A 309 -7.71 -14.93 -7.05
CA GLY A 309 -8.26 -16.30 -7.16
C GLY A 309 -7.53 -17.15 -8.19
N ARG A 310 -7.23 -16.59 -9.38
CA ARG A 310 -6.45 -17.30 -10.41
C ARG A 310 -5.03 -17.65 -9.93
N ILE A 311 -4.41 -16.78 -9.16
CA ILE A 311 -3.08 -17.04 -8.57
C ILE A 311 -3.18 -18.15 -7.52
N TRP A 312 -4.22 -18.15 -6.67
CA TRP A 312 -4.44 -19.22 -5.68
C TRP A 312 -4.61 -20.58 -6.33
N ASP A 313 -5.40 -20.65 -7.39
CA ASP A 313 -5.59 -21.89 -8.14
C ASP A 313 -4.29 -22.37 -8.77
N ALA A 314 -3.51 -21.47 -9.37
CA ALA A 314 -2.21 -21.82 -9.94
C ALA A 314 -1.21 -22.34 -8.90
N LEU A 315 -1.16 -21.76 -7.69
CA LEU A 315 -0.32 -22.26 -6.61
C LEU A 315 -0.74 -23.66 -6.13
N LYS A 316 -2.05 -23.92 -6.07
CA LYS A 316 -2.59 -25.24 -5.72
C LYS A 316 -2.27 -26.28 -6.79
N ASP A 317 -2.50 -25.95 -8.06
CA ASP A 317 -2.20 -26.82 -9.21
C ASP A 317 -0.70 -27.12 -9.34
N HIS A 318 0.16 -26.14 -9.03
CA HIS A 318 1.62 -26.32 -8.98
C HIS A 318 2.08 -27.12 -7.74
N GLY A 319 1.22 -27.31 -6.73
CA GLY A 319 1.54 -28.01 -5.50
C GLY A 319 2.39 -27.21 -4.51
N THR A 320 2.49 -25.91 -4.66
CA THR A 320 3.28 -25.04 -3.78
C THR A 320 2.45 -24.23 -2.77
N TRP A 321 1.12 -24.29 -2.86
CA TRP A 321 0.22 -23.59 -1.94
C TRP A 321 0.62 -23.77 -0.48
N ASP A 322 0.78 -25.03 -0.02
CA ASP A 322 1.03 -25.38 1.38
C ASP A 322 2.43 -24.97 1.87
N ASN A 323 3.35 -24.56 1.00
CA ASN A 323 4.69 -24.09 1.36
C ASN A 323 4.94 -22.63 0.94
N THR A 324 3.90 -21.85 0.71
CA THR A 324 4.05 -20.45 0.31
C THR A 324 3.57 -19.52 1.41
N LEU A 325 4.46 -18.63 1.88
CA LEU A 325 4.11 -17.44 2.64
C LEU A 325 3.51 -16.43 1.66
N ILE A 326 2.25 -16.06 1.88
CA ILE A 326 1.53 -15.11 1.03
C ILE A 326 1.20 -13.86 1.85
N ILE A 327 1.58 -12.70 1.34
CA ILE A 327 1.28 -11.39 1.92
C ILE A 327 0.52 -10.58 0.88
N VAL A 328 -0.70 -10.17 1.19
CA VAL A 328 -1.52 -9.28 0.35
C VAL A 328 -1.72 -7.96 1.09
N THR A 329 -1.31 -6.87 0.48
CA THR A 329 -1.44 -5.52 1.03
C THR A 329 -1.57 -4.47 -0.08
N SER A 330 -1.58 -3.20 0.31
CA SER A 330 -1.46 -2.03 -0.58
C SER A 330 -0.28 -1.17 -0.14
N ASP A 331 0.15 -0.26 -0.99
CA ASP A 331 1.13 0.77 -0.61
C ASP A 331 0.45 1.91 0.17
N HIS A 332 -0.64 2.46 -0.33
CA HIS A 332 -1.52 3.43 0.32
C HIS A 332 -2.97 3.18 -0.08
N ALA A 333 -3.90 3.95 0.52
CA ALA A 333 -5.32 3.83 0.23
C ALA A 333 -5.82 4.95 -0.72
N GLU A 334 -7.14 5.11 -0.82
CA GLU A 334 -7.84 6.02 -1.74
C GLU A 334 -8.94 6.77 -0.96
N MET A 335 -9.04 8.08 -1.14
CA MET A 335 -10.11 8.88 -0.51
C MET A 335 -11.50 8.51 -1.02
N ALA A 336 -11.61 8.04 -2.24
CA ALA A 336 -12.83 7.50 -2.86
C ALA A 336 -14.07 8.42 -2.73
N GLY A 337 -13.85 9.74 -2.75
CA GLY A 337 -14.89 10.75 -2.64
C GLY A 337 -15.18 11.24 -1.22
N ASP A 338 -14.60 10.62 -0.20
CA ASP A 338 -14.61 11.17 1.15
C ASP A 338 -13.88 12.52 1.15
N HIS A 339 -14.30 13.44 2.02
CA HIS A 339 -13.76 14.80 2.12
C HIS A 339 -13.70 15.54 0.77
N TRP A 340 -14.68 15.28 -0.12
CA TRP A 340 -14.78 15.89 -1.44
C TRP A 340 -13.54 15.73 -2.31
N THR A 341 -12.80 14.63 -2.14
CA THR A 341 -11.57 14.39 -2.90
C THR A 341 -11.40 12.93 -3.30
N PHE A 342 -10.51 12.71 -4.25
CA PHE A 342 -9.97 11.42 -4.65
C PHE A 342 -8.45 11.45 -4.53
N GLY A 343 -7.85 10.27 -4.57
CA GLY A 343 -6.41 10.11 -4.45
C GLY A 343 -5.96 9.91 -3.01
N LYS A 344 -4.75 10.31 -2.74
CA LYS A 344 -4.01 10.00 -1.51
C LYS A 344 -3.21 11.21 -1.05
N GLY A 345 -2.85 11.19 0.24
CA GLY A 345 -2.04 12.23 0.88
C GLY A 345 -2.78 12.97 2.00
N GLY A 346 -2.12 13.96 2.56
CA GLY A 346 -2.64 14.70 3.70
C GLY A 346 -2.68 13.87 4.99
N PHE A 347 -3.82 13.86 5.68
CA PHE A 347 -3.90 13.33 7.03
C PHE A 347 -5.10 12.40 7.29
N PHE A 348 -6.04 12.26 6.38
CA PHE A 348 -7.24 11.45 6.57
C PHE A 348 -6.97 9.94 6.50
N ASP A 349 -7.67 9.17 7.33
CA ASP A 349 -7.55 7.70 7.36
C ASP A 349 -7.78 7.06 5.99
N GLY A 350 -8.68 7.64 5.17
CA GLY A 350 -8.99 7.18 3.81
C GLY A 350 -7.77 7.06 2.88
N SER A 351 -6.70 7.82 3.15
CA SER A 351 -5.44 7.73 2.39
C SER A 351 -4.45 6.70 2.93
N TYR A 352 -4.60 6.24 4.19
CA TYR A 352 -3.55 5.46 4.89
C TYR A 352 -4.01 4.12 5.41
N HIS A 353 -5.31 3.89 5.63
CA HIS A 353 -5.84 2.59 6.04
C HIS A 353 -5.84 1.65 4.84
N ILE A 354 -4.98 0.63 4.87
CA ILE A 354 -4.74 -0.34 3.79
C ILE A 354 -5.05 -1.77 4.23
N PRO A 355 -5.38 -2.68 3.30
CA PRO A 355 -5.58 -4.09 3.65
C PRO A 355 -4.26 -4.76 4.05
N LEU A 356 -4.34 -5.74 4.94
CA LEU A 356 -3.27 -6.71 5.16
C LEU A 356 -3.84 -8.07 5.51
N VAL A 357 -3.51 -9.06 4.68
CA VAL A 357 -3.74 -10.49 4.97
C VAL A 357 -2.42 -11.24 4.79
N ILE A 358 -2.04 -12.02 5.79
CA ILE A 358 -0.85 -12.87 5.74
C ILE A 358 -1.26 -14.33 5.95
N ARG A 359 -0.97 -15.19 4.96
CA ARG A 359 -1.05 -16.64 5.08
C ARG A 359 0.37 -17.19 5.22
N ASP A 360 0.69 -17.60 6.42
CA ASP A 360 1.99 -18.21 6.72
C ASP A 360 1.84 -19.74 6.79
N PRO A 361 2.56 -20.53 5.98
CA PRO A 361 2.48 -21.97 6.01
C PRO A 361 2.92 -22.59 7.33
N GLN A 362 3.70 -21.86 8.12
CA GLN A 362 4.21 -22.29 9.45
C GLN A 362 3.33 -21.81 10.60
N ALA A 363 2.31 -20.98 10.35
CA ALA A 363 1.40 -20.50 11.40
C ALA A 363 0.63 -21.67 12.04
N VAL A 364 0.56 -21.64 13.37
CA VAL A 364 -0.11 -22.67 14.17
C VAL A 364 -1.64 -22.53 14.09
N THR A 365 -2.12 -21.32 13.95
CA THR A 365 -3.57 -21.01 13.90
C THR A 365 -3.92 -20.32 12.59
N ARG A 366 -5.12 -20.65 12.07
CA ARG A 366 -5.69 -20.10 10.84
C ARG A 366 -6.96 -19.31 11.13
N GLY A 367 -7.35 -18.44 10.20
CA GLY A 367 -8.57 -17.65 10.31
C GLY A 367 -8.55 -16.63 11.45
N ARG A 368 -7.37 -16.13 11.80
CA ARG A 368 -7.20 -15.16 12.88
C ARG A 368 -7.50 -13.74 12.41
N VAL A 369 -8.17 -12.98 13.26
CA VAL A 369 -8.36 -11.53 13.08
C VAL A 369 -7.56 -10.80 14.17
N VAL A 370 -6.69 -9.89 13.76
CA VAL A 370 -5.87 -9.05 14.64
C VAL A 370 -6.36 -7.61 14.52
N ASP A 371 -6.94 -7.12 15.62
CA ASP A 371 -7.43 -5.74 15.75
C ASP A 371 -6.42 -4.89 16.55
N ARG A 372 -5.19 -4.83 16.07
CA ARG A 372 -4.11 -4.02 16.63
C ARG A 372 -3.55 -3.11 15.54
N PHE A 373 -3.06 -1.93 15.94
CA PHE A 373 -2.45 -0.99 15.00
C PHE A 373 -1.14 -1.56 14.44
N THR A 374 -1.12 -1.80 13.14
CA THR A 374 0.04 -2.28 12.40
C THR A 374 0.38 -1.31 11.28
N SER A 375 1.59 -1.40 10.75
CA SER A 375 2.12 -0.48 9.74
C SER A 375 2.75 -1.23 8.58
N ALA A 376 2.76 -0.65 7.38
CA ALA A 376 3.52 -1.17 6.25
C ALA A 376 5.00 -1.40 6.60
N ALA A 377 5.56 -0.61 7.53
CA ALA A 377 6.91 -0.79 8.04
C ALA A 377 7.14 -2.16 8.73
N ASP A 378 6.06 -2.85 9.16
CA ASP A 378 6.15 -4.14 9.87
C ASP A 378 6.40 -5.33 8.92
N ILE A 379 6.23 -5.15 7.62
CA ILE A 379 6.36 -6.24 6.64
C ILE A 379 7.82 -6.70 6.53
N PHE A 380 8.77 -5.77 6.41
CA PHE A 380 10.17 -6.14 6.28
C PHE A 380 10.72 -6.86 7.53
N PRO A 381 10.55 -6.38 8.78
CA PRO A 381 10.98 -7.15 9.95
C PRO A 381 10.28 -8.50 10.09
N THR A 382 9.02 -8.63 9.65
CA THR A 382 8.31 -9.92 9.62
C THR A 382 8.99 -10.91 8.67
N LEU A 383 9.41 -10.46 7.48
CA LEU A 383 10.18 -11.27 6.55
C LEU A 383 11.57 -11.62 7.10
N CYS A 384 12.26 -10.67 7.73
CA CYS A 384 13.56 -10.92 8.36
C CYS A 384 13.47 -12.04 9.40
N ASP A 385 12.48 -11.97 10.29
CA ASP A 385 12.29 -12.99 11.32
C ASP A 385 11.92 -14.34 10.71
N ARG A 386 10.99 -14.37 9.73
CA ARG A 386 10.58 -15.63 9.07
C ARG A 386 11.74 -16.31 8.33
N LEU A 387 12.66 -15.52 7.78
CA LEU A 387 13.82 -16.01 7.05
C LEU A 387 15.06 -16.17 7.92
N ASN A 388 14.98 -15.80 9.20
CA ASN A 388 16.09 -15.77 10.15
C ASN A 388 17.28 -14.95 9.61
N ILE A 389 17.00 -13.73 9.15
CA ILE A 389 17.98 -12.79 8.60
C ILE A 389 18.06 -11.56 9.50
N GLU A 390 19.28 -11.10 9.76
CA GLU A 390 19.54 -9.82 10.38
C GLU A 390 19.46 -8.70 9.33
N PRO A 391 18.64 -7.65 9.54
CA PRO A 391 18.69 -6.45 8.71
C PRO A 391 20.01 -5.70 8.96
N GLU A 392 20.54 -5.03 7.92
CA GLU A 392 21.81 -4.30 8.04
C GLU A 392 21.69 -2.98 8.81
N ASN A 393 20.50 -2.38 8.83
CA ASN A 393 20.19 -1.19 9.64
C ASN A 393 19.10 -1.49 10.68
N SER A 394 18.93 -0.61 11.66
CA SER A 394 17.80 -0.70 12.58
C SER A 394 16.50 -0.40 11.83
N LEU A 395 15.42 -1.08 12.22
CA LEU A 395 14.10 -0.94 11.62
C LEU A 395 13.17 -0.20 12.59
N ASP A 396 12.20 0.54 12.02
CA ASP A 396 11.14 1.20 12.80
C ASP A 396 9.94 0.28 13.00
N GLY A 397 9.70 -0.60 12.04
CA GLY A 397 8.66 -1.62 12.10
C GLY A 397 8.98 -2.73 13.09
N GLN A 398 7.95 -3.50 13.45
CA GLN A 398 8.03 -4.65 14.35
C GLN A 398 7.47 -5.88 13.65
N SER A 399 8.04 -7.07 13.95
CA SER A 399 7.58 -8.32 13.35
C SER A 399 6.16 -8.66 13.74
N LEU A 400 5.34 -9.06 12.77
CA LEU A 400 3.97 -9.53 12.95
C LEU A 400 3.88 -11.03 13.33
N LEU A 401 5.00 -11.76 13.32
CA LEU A 401 5.03 -13.19 13.64
C LEU A 401 4.39 -13.54 14.99
N PRO A 402 4.58 -12.77 16.08
CA PRO A 402 3.95 -13.09 17.36
C PRO A 402 2.42 -13.17 17.28
N PHE A 403 1.77 -12.37 16.44
CA PHE A 403 0.32 -12.46 16.22
C PHE A 403 -0.08 -13.73 15.49
N MET A 404 0.72 -14.19 14.55
CA MET A 404 0.43 -15.39 13.76
C MET A 404 0.76 -16.67 14.53
N GLU A 405 1.76 -16.66 15.38
CA GLU A 405 2.22 -17.84 16.12
C GLU A 405 1.56 -17.96 17.51
N GLN A 406 1.52 -16.87 18.28
CA GLN A 406 1.10 -16.86 19.68
C GLN A 406 -0.28 -16.22 19.89
N GLY A 407 -0.78 -15.43 18.94
CA GLY A 407 -2.05 -14.71 19.01
C GLY A 407 -1.98 -13.31 19.55
N GLU A 408 -0.93 -12.98 20.22
CA GLU A 408 -0.68 -11.66 20.81
C GLU A 408 0.82 -11.33 20.73
N ALA A 409 1.11 -10.04 20.66
CA ALA A 409 2.44 -9.50 20.85
C ALA A 409 2.45 -8.72 22.17
N GLY A 410 3.35 -9.08 23.10
CA GLY A 410 3.34 -8.55 24.47
C GLY A 410 3.39 -7.01 24.53
N ASN A 411 4.49 -6.41 24.13
CA ASN A 411 4.66 -4.95 24.10
C ASN A 411 4.44 -4.43 22.67
N TRP A 412 3.18 -4.17 22.31
CA TRP A 412 2.81 -3.69 20.98
C TRP A 412 2.33 -2.24 21.03
N ARG A 413 2.47 -1.51 19.91
CA ARG A 413 2.00 -0.13 19.79
C ARG A 413 0.48 -0.02 20.00
N ASP A 414 0.06 1.09 20.59
CA ASP A 414 -1.34 1.44 20.86
C ASP A 414 -1.91 2.46 19.87
N ALA A 415 -1.12 2.87 18.87
CA ALA A 415 -1.50 3.87 17.88
C ALA A 415 -0.85 3.60 16.52
N ALA A 416 -1.53 4.01 15.45
CA ALA A 416 -0.94 4.16 14.13
C ALA A 416 -0.16 5.47 14.05
N PHE A 417 0.84 5.48 13.17
CA PHE A 417 1.66 6.64 12.86
C PHE A 417 1.90 6.70 11.36
N TRP A 418 1.81 7.88 10.81
CA TRP A 418 2.21 8.16 9.43
C TRP A 418 2.67 9.61 9.25
N GLU A 419 3.34 9.87 8.14
CA GLU A 419 3.85 11.18 7.76
C GLU A 419 3.44 11.52 6.33
N PHE A 420 3.33 12.81 6.06
CA PHE A 420 3.13 13.33 4.73
C PHE A 420 3.95 14.59 4.51
N ASP A 421 4.69 14.61 3.41
CA ASP A 421 5.50 15.75 3.00
C ASP A 421 4.87 16.39 1.76
N PHE A 422 4.40 17.63 1.89
CA PHE A 422 3.70 18.33 0.82
C PHE A 422 4.57 19.40 0.13
N ARG A 423 5.92 19.36 0.35
CA ARG A 423 6.85 20.19 -0.42
C ARG A 423 6.78 19.90 -1.91
N ASP A 424 7.02 20.91 -2.74
CA ASP A 424 7.21 20.68 -4.17
C ASP A 424 8.57 21.23 -4.62
N VAL A 425 9.55 20.33 -4.77
CA VAL A 425 10.92 20.68 -5.13
C VAL A 425 11.04 21.25 -6.55
N ALA A 426 10.05 21.01 -7.42
CA ALA A 426 10.04 21.49 -8.80
C ALA A 426 9.40 22.87 -8.95
N THR A 427 8.19 23.04 -8.38
CA THR A 427 7.40 24.27 -8.54
C THR A 427 7.52 25.22 -7.36
N ARG A 428 7.85 24.73 -6.17
CA ARG A 428 7.87 25.47 -4.90
C ARG A 428 6.53 26.15 -4.59
N GLU A 429 5.43 25.58 -5.10
CA GLU A 429 4.11 26.20 -4.99
C GLU A 429 3.56 26.19 -3.54
N PRO A 430 3.64 25.09 -2.76
CA PRO A 430 3.25 25.10 -1.35
C PRO A 430 4.08 26.08 -0.53
N GLU A 431 5.39 26.08 -0.72
CA GLU A 431 6.32 26.98 -0.01
C GLU A 431 5.97 28.45 -0.28
N ALA A 432 5.75 28.80 -1.55
CA ALA A 432 5.36 30.16 -1.94
C ALA A 432 3.99 30.55 -1.41
N HIS A 433 3.01 29.64 -1.43
CA HIS A 433 1.66 29.91 -0.97
C HIS A 433 1.58 30.19 0.53
N PHE A 434 2.30 29.39 1.33
CA PHE A 434 2.28 29.51 2.79
C PHE A 434 3.36 30.43 3.34
N GLY A 435 4.36 30.82 2.53
CA GLY A 435 5.53 31.56 2.99
C GLY A 435 6.44 30.69 3.87
N LEU A 436 6.59 29.41 3.55
CA LEU A 436 7.33 28.40 4.32
C LEU A 436 8.63 27.99 3.63
N GLU A 437 9.57 27.49 4.43
CA GLU A 437 10.70 26.74 3.90
C GLU A 437 10.27 25.31 3.54
N SER A 438 11.00 24.65 2.63
CA SER A 438 10.63 23.29 2.18
C SER A 438 10.58 22.26 3.32
N ASN A 439 11.46 22.39 4.32
CA ASN A 439 11.48 21.50 5.48
C ASN A 439 10.34 21.75 6.49
N GLU A 440 9.55 22.80 6.29
CA GLU A 440 8.35 23.13 7.06
C GLU A 440 7.06 22.59 6.40
N CYS A 441 7.14 22.19 5.12
CA CYS A 441 6.01 21.68 4.34
C CYS A 441 5.75 20.19 4.61
N ASN A 442 5.52 19.82 5.86
CA ASN A 442 5.23 18.44 6.25
C ASN A 442 4.33 18.35 7.48
N LEU A 443 3.76 17.18 7.67
CA LEU A 443 2.94 16.84 8.80
C LEU A 443 3.26 15.41 9.30
N ALA A 444 2.90 15.15 10.56
CA ALA A 444 2.97 13.84 11.17
C ALA A 444 1.68 13.57 11.96
N VAL A 445 1.19 12.34 11.92
CA VAL A 445 -0.06 11.92 12.53
C VAL A 445 0.18 10.82 13.54
N VAL A 446 -0.45 10.94 14.70
CA VAL A 446 -0.65 9.84 15.64
C VAL A 446 -2.15 9.63 15.86
N ARG A 447 -2.59 8.37 15.70
CA ARG A 447 -4.00 7.99 15.74
C ARG A 447 -4.14 6.72 16.57
N ASP A 448 -4.92 6.78 17.67
CA ASP A 448 -5.33 5.61 18.43
C ASP A 448 -6.86 5.37 18.32
N GLU A 449 -7.44 4.58 19.19
CA GLU A 449 -8.88 4.22 19.12
C GLU A 449 -9.82 5.40 19.29
N ARG A 450 -9.37 6.43 19.99
CA ARG A 450 -10.23 7.55 20.34
C ARG A 450 -9.84 8.85 19.65
N PHE A 451 -8.56 9.19 19.66
CA PHE A 451 -8.13 10.48 19.15
C PHE A 451 -7.16 10.34 18.00
N LYS A 452 -7.24 11.31 17.09
CA LYS A 452 -6.26 11.52 16.04
C LYS A 452 -5.71 12.93 16.14
N TYR A 453 -4.41 13.04 16.28
CA TYR A 453 -3.68 14.30 16.33
C TYR A 453 -2.80 14.44 15.09
N VAL A 454 -2.92 15.59 14.42
CA VAL A 454 -2.11 15.96 13.27
C VAL A 454 -1.22 17.13 13.65
N HIS A 455 0.07 16.93 13.60
CA HIS A 455 1.06 17.97 13.79
C HIS A 455 1.58 18.44 12.44
N PHE A 456 1.36 19.70 12.13
CA PHE A 456 2.04 20.36 11.01
C PHE A 456 3.27 21.07 11.55
N THR A 457 4.38 21.06 10.81
CA THR A 457 5.60 21.74 11.24
C THR A 457 5.40 23.24 11.36
N ALA A 458 4.61 23.85 10.46
CA ALA A 458 4.41 25.30 10.45
C ALA A 458 2.96 25.76 10.18
N LEU A 459 1.99 24.82 10.11
CA LEU A 459 0.56 25.15 10.02
C LEU A 459 -0.15 24.78 11.33
N PRO A 460 -1.39 25.27 11.58
CA PRO A 460 -2.15 24.91 12.77
C PRO A 460 -2.34 23.39 12.92
N PRO A 461 -2.32 22.83 14.16
CA PRO A 461 -2.56 21.41 14.36
C PRO A 461 -4.05 21.07 14.25
N LEU A 462 -4.33 19.76 14.06
CA LEU A 462 -5.68 19.21 14.11
C LEU A 462 -5.79 18.17 15.23
N LEU A 463 -6.97 18.07 15.82
CA LEU A 463 -7.32 17.04 16.80
C LEU A 463 -8.77 16.60 16.56
N PHE A 464 -8.99 15.31 16.38
CA PHE A 464 -10.31 14.72 16.19
C PHE A 464 -10.61 13.70 17.29
N ASP A 465 -11.83 13.71 17.87
CA ASP A 465 -12.35 12.63 18.73
C ASP A 465 -13.11 11.63 17.85
N LEU A 466 -12.45 10.56 17.43
CA LEU A 466 -12.97 9.59 16.47
C LEU A 466 -14.16 8.77 17.00
N GLN A 467 -14.43 8.78 18.31
CA GLN A 467 -15.62 8.16 18.88
C GLN A 467 -16.85 9.07 18.74
N ALA A 468 -16.68 10.37 18.84
CA ALA A 468 -17.74 11.36 18.67
C ALA A 468 -17.89 11.80 17.21
N ASP A 469 -16.79 11.82 16.46
CA ASP A 469 -16.68 12.30 15.08
C ASP A 469 -15.80 11.32 14.25
N PRO A 470 -16.32 10.14 13.91
CA PRO A 470 -15.59 9.16 13.11
C PRO A 470 -15.30 9.64 11.68
N GLN A 471 -15.94 10.73 11.24
CA GLN A 471 -15.76 11.32 9.92
C GLN A 471 -14.72 12.46 9.91
N GLU A 472 -14.09 12.78 11.03
CA GLU A 472 -13.01 13.78 11.11
C GLU A 472 -13.39 15.18 10.60
N LEU A 473 -14.62 15.62 10.90
CA LEU A 473 -15.16 16.91 10.44
C LEU A 473 -14.96 18.05 11.45
N ASN A 474 -14.76 17.72 12.74
CA ASN A 474 -14.72 18.68 13.82
C ASN A 474 -13.33 18.77 14.44
N ASN A 475 -12.57 19.78 14.06
CA ASN A 475 -11.24 20.04 14.64
C ASN A 475 -11.34 20.63 16.05
N LEU A 476 -10.92 19.86 17.05
CA LEU A 476 -10.94 20.22 18.48
C LEU A 476 -9.61 20.86 18.95
N ALA A 477 -8.62 21.03 18.08
CA ALA A 477 -7.28 21.47 18.49
C ALA A 477 -7.25 22.85 19.15
N SER A 478 -8.21 23.72 18.85
CA SER A 478 -8.32 25.07 19.42
C SER A 478 -9.34 25.18 20.56
N ASP A 479 -10.08 24.10 20.87
CA ASP A 479 -11.04 24.10 21.97
C ASP A 479 -10.30 24.00 23.32
N PRO A 480 -10.50 24.97 24.24
CA PRO A 480 -9.89 24.95 25.57
C PRO A 480 -10.15 23.66 26.37
N ALA A 481 -11.29 22.99 26.16
CA ALA A 481 -11.64 21.74 26.84
C ALA A 481 -10.71 20.57 26.44
N TYR A 482 -10.08 20.64 25.27
CA TYR A 482 -9.21 19.59 24.73
C TYR A 482 -7.73 19.95 24.76
N LEU A 483 -7.34 21.06 25.39
CA LEU A 483 -5.94 21.51 25.46
C LEU A 483 -5.00 20.47 26.09
N SER A 484 -5.43 19.84 27.20
CA SER A 484 -4.64 18.78 27.85
C SER A 484 -4.52 17.53 26.99
N THR A 485 -5.59 17.14 26.30
CA THR A 485 -5.58 16.03 25.34
C THR A 485 -4.62 16.32 24.18
N ARG A 486 -4.72 17.50 23.58
CA ARG A 486 -3.81 17.92 22.51
C ARG A 486 -2.34 17.89 22.93
N LEU A 487 -2.03 18.40 24.15
CA LEU A 487 -0.67 18.36 24.69
C LEU A 487 -0.17 16.92 24.84
N SER A 488 -0.98 16.04 25.43
CA SER A 488 -0.65 14.63 25.62
C SER A 488 -0.35 13.92 24.29
N TYR A 489 -1.12 14.19 23.23
CA TYR A 489 -0.85 13.61 21.91
C TYR A 489 0.35 14.23 21.20
N ALA A 490 0.64 15.51 21.43
CA ALA A 490 1.87 16.14 20.95
C ALA A 490 3.10 15.49 21.63
N GLU A 491 3.04 15.23 22.94
CA GLU A 491 4.10 14.54 23.68
C GLU A 491 4.22 13.06 23.24
N LYS A 492 3.08 12.37 22.97
CA LYS A 492 3.06 11.01 22.42
C LYS A 492 3.77 10.96 21.07
N LEU A 493 3.47 11.92 20.19
CA LEU A 493 4.11 12.04 18.87
C LEU A 493 5.61 12.33 18.98
N LEU A 494 6.00 13.28 19.85
CA LEU A 494 7.41 13.61 20.10
C LEU A 494 8.17 12.40 20.64
N SER A 495 7.60 11.69 21.60
CA SER A 495 8.18 10.48 22.19
C SER A 495 8.32 9.35 21.17
N MET A 496 7.32 9.20 20.28
CA MET A 496 7.34 8.25 19.18
C MET A 496 8.50 8.59 18.23
N ARG A 497 8.62 9.83 17.76
CA ARG A 497 9.71 10.27 16.89
C ARG A 497 11.08 10.07 17.55
N ALA A 498 11.22 10.37 18.84
CA ALA A 498 12.48 10.19 19.56
C ALA A 498 12.92 8.71 19.69
N ARG A 499 11.96 7.78 19.85
CA ARG A 499 12.25 6.34 19.89
C ARG A 499 12.69 5.78 18.54
N HIS A 500 12.19 6.34 17.45
CA HIS A 500 12.44 5.89 16.07
C HIS A 500 13.48 6.74 15.33
N LEU A 501 14.34 7.48 16.05
CA LEU A 501 15.54 8.03 15.43
C LEU A 501 16.44 6.89 14.95
N ASP A 502 17.21 7.11 13.88
CA ASP A 502 18.13 6.11 13.34
C ASP A 502 19.06 5.55 14.44
N GLN A 503 18.91 4.27 14.75
CA GLN A 503 19.62 3.54 15.80
C GLN A 503 20.69 2.60 15.24
N THR A 504 21.01 2.67 13.94
CA THR A 504 21.85 1.68 13.24
C THR A 504 23.18 1.41 13.96
N LEU A 505 23.83 2.46 14.47
CA LEU A 505 25.08 2.32 15.23
C LEU A 505 24.93 2.60 16.74
N ALA A 506 23.75 3.01 17.21
CA ALA A 506 23.57 3.44 18.61
C ALA A 506 23.83 2.33 19.64
N PHE A 507 23.72 1.07 19.26
CA PHE A 507 23.99 -0.09 20.10
C PHE A 507 25.33 -0.76 19.79
N THR A 508 26.24 -0.08 19.08
CA THR A 508 27.57 -0.60 18.75
C THR A 508 28.64 0.08 19.62
N GLU A 509 29.36 -0.69 20.39
CA GLU A 509 30.48 -0.23 21.21
C GLU A 509 31.82 -0.74 20.62
N LEU A 510 32.77 0.18 20.45
CA LEU A 510 34.13 -0.19 20.07
C LEU A 510 34.90 -0.62 21.33
N THR A 511 35.39 -1.84 21.36
CA THR A 511 36.17 -2.40 22.48
C THR A 511 37.56 -2.79 22.02
N GLU A 512 38.45 -3.12 22.94
CA GLU A 512 39.81 -3.65 22.65
C GLU A 512 39.77 -4.95 21.80
N LYS A 513 38.61 -5.64 21.80
CA LYS A 513 38.37 -6.86 21.01
C LYS A 513 37.66 -6.59 19.67
N GLY A 514 37.48 -5.33 19.30
CA GLY A 514 36.76 -4.89 18.13
C GLY A 514 35.31 -4.40 18.43
N PRO A 515 34.52 -4.12 17.41
CA PRO A 515 33.14 -3.65 17.57
C PRO A 515 32.25 -4.76 18.17
N VAL A 516 31.48 -4.42 19.19
CA VAL A 516 30.51 -5.30 19.84
C VAL A 516 29.13 -4.65 19.70
N ARG A 517 28.19 -5.34 19.03
CA ARG A 517 26.80 -4.92 18.97
C ARG A 517 26.05 -5.44 20.20
N ARG A 518 25.56 -4.53 21.03
CA ARG A 518 24.71 -4.83 22.18
C ARG A 518 23.28 -4.53 21.81
N ARG A 519 22.47 -5.57 21.65
CA ARG A 519 21.04 -5.37 21.43
C ARG A 519 20.35 -5.02 22.74
N PRO A 520 19.30 -4.13 22.72
CA PRO A 520 18.49 -3.86 23.90
C PRO A 520 17.71 -5.09 24.35
#